data_3d522c5d78d0f02466058f7f5adcf962
#
_entry.id   3d522c5d78d0f02466058f7f5adcf962
#
_cell.length_a   1.000
_cell.length_b   1.000
_cell.length_c   1.000
_cell.angle_alpha   90.00
_cell.angle_beta   90.00
_cell.angle_gamma   90.00
#
_symmetry.space_group_name_H-M   'P 1'
#
loop_
_entity.id
_entity.type
_entity.pdbx_description
1 polymer ?
#
loop_
_entity_poly.entity_id
_entity_poly.type
_entity_poly.pdbx_seq_one_letter_code
_entity_poly.pdbx_strand_id
1 'polypeptide(L)'
;MTEADFKIRLFFLVQITNGVFVDFLASVWRHEKSRAVLLQVIVIAAVFGSFGWLISNLVTNFAALNKNFGFDFLFQPAGYDINQRLIEYTNRSTHIRAAVVGLLNTALVAIVGIVLATILGVILGIIRLSNNWLARNVAYWYIEFSRNVPILLHILLWHGIIINTMPHPKKAIAVGDFLFLSNRGLFLPQPIAEVGIAALYLAIVAAFAFVFFFSRYAKKLQRETGRQLPVSIINFIVLISLPLLAFLASGSPVSLDLPALKGFNFRGGMHLMPEFVALTFALSIYTAAFIAEIVRAGILAIHKGQREAAEALGLRPGRVMSLVILPQARRVIIPPLTSQYLNLTKNSSLAIAIGYMDLVATLGGITLNQTGREIETMLLVMSIYLIISLSISVAMNWYNSSVKLVDR
;
A
#
# COMPACT_ATOMS: atom_id res chain seq x y z
N MET A 1 46.57 35.05 54.47
CA MET A 1 45.24 35.22 53.77
C MET A 1 44.23 34.69 54.77
N THR A 2 43.44 35.57 55.35
CA THR A 2 42.49 35.19 56.36
C THR A 2 41.24 34.51 55.77
N GLU A 3 40.62 33.61 56.51
CA GLU A 3 39.43 32.86 56.07
C GLU A 3 38.29 33.80 55.61
N ALA A 4 38.27 35.03 56.14
CA ALA A 4 37.38 36.11 55.75
C ALA A 4 37.64 36.62 54.32
N ASP A 5 38.91 36.78 53.92
CA ASP A 5 39.29 37.19 52.55
C ASP A 5 38.90 36.14 51.49
N PHE A 6 39.01 34.88 51.85
CA PHE A 6 38.61 33.77 50.96
C PHE A 6 37.08 33.75 50.76
N LYS A 7 36.29 33.92 51.81
CA LYS A 7 34.81 33.96 51.73
C LYS A 7 34.29 35.17 50.95
N ILE A 8 34.94 36.33 51.11
CA ILE A 8 34.60 37.54 50.34
C ILE A 8 34.93 37.35 48.83
N ARG A 9 36.05 36.79 48.49
CA ARG A 9 36.44 36.51 47.09
C ARG A 9 35.49 35.47 46.47
N LEU A 10 35.14 34.43 47.20
CA LEU A 10 34.21 33.38 46.71
C LEU A 10 32.81 33.99 46.50
N PHE A 11 32.36 34.85 47.39
CA PHE A 11 31.05 35.56 47.24
C PHE A 11 31.04 36.48 46.02
N PHE A 12 32.11 37.25 45.76
CA PHE A 12 32.23 38.09 44.58
C PHE A 12 32.35 37.28 43.30
N LEU A 13 33.07 36.17 43.29
CA LEU A 13 33.16 35.25 42.15
C LEU A 13 31.79 34.62 41.82
N VAL A 14 31.03 34.18 42.81
CA VAL A 14 29.68 33.62 42.63
C VAL A 14 28.70 34.70 42.14
N GLN A 15 28.87 35.93 42.60
CA GLN A 15 27.96 37.05 42.16
C GLN A 15 28.29 37.50 40.72
N ILE A 16 29.56 37.53 40.34
CA ILE A 16 29.98 37.85 38.97
C ILE A 16 29.59 36.74 38.00
N THR A 17 29.76 35.49 38.36
CA THR A 17 29.38 34.34 37.51
C THR A 17 27.84 34.28 37.33
N ASN A 18 27.07 34.53 38.40
CA ASN A 18 25.62 34.60 38.32
C ASN A 18 25.14 35.74 37.42
N GLY A 19 25.74 36.94 37.53
CA GLY A 19 25.42 38.08 36.67
C GLY A 19 25.69 37.84 35.20
N VAL A 20 26.88 37.32 34.88
CA VAL A 20 27.25 36.97 33.49
C VAL A 20 26.36 35.90 32.91
N PHE A 21 25.97 34.89 33.70
CA PHE A 21 25.11 33.81 33.27
C PHE A 21 23.68 34.30 33.00
N VAL A 22 23.13 35.16 33.89
CA VAL A 22 21.81 35.75 33.71
C VAL A 22 21.77 36.67 32.48
N ASP A 23 22.81 37.49 32.26
CA ASP A 23 22.89 38.35 31.07
C ASP A 23 23.05 37.52 29.78
N PHE A 24 23.82 36.46 29.84
CA PHE A 24 23.90 35.53 28.70
C PHE A 24 22.55 34.89 28.34
N LEU A 25 21.86 34.36 29.35
CA LEU A 25 20.49 33.81 29.14
C LEU A 25 19.51 34.86 28.63
N ALA A 26 19.57 36.07 29.18
CA ALA A 26 18.74 37.18 28.72
C ALA A 26 19.07 37.58 27.26
N SER A 27 20.33 37.56 26.87
CA SER A 27 20.75 37.85 25.49
C SER A 27 20.25 36.80 24.51
N VAL A 28 20.37 35.49 24.88
CA VAL A 28 19.87 34.34 24.08
C VAL A 28 18.35 34.47 23.92
N TRP A 29 17.62 34.85 24.96
CA TRP A 29 16.17 35.00 24.93
C TRP A 29 15.67 36.19 24.11
N ARG A 30 16.42 37.29 24.07
CA ARG A 30 16.09 38.51 23.30
C ARG A 30 16.27 38.35 21.80
N HIS A 31 17.20 37.48 21.35
CA HIS A 31 17.43 37.21 19.94
C HIS A 31 16.51 36.10 19.44
N GLU A 32 15.63 36.40 18.47
CA GLU A 32 14.64 35.45 17.93
C GLU A 32 15.26 34.18 17.41
N LYS A 33 16.37 34.25 16.64
CA LYS A 33 17.10 33.08 16.12
C LYS A 33 17.70 32.24 17.22
N SER A 34 18.32 32.85 18.22
CA SER A 34 18.94 32.12 19.34
C SER A 34 17.90 31.42 20.21
N ARG A 35 16.76 32.06 20.45
CA ARG A 35 15.62 31.49 21.17
C ARG A 35 15.04 30.29 20.40
N ALA A 36 14.87 30.40 19.05
CA ALA A 36 14.39 29.31 18.24
C ALA A 36 15.32 28.10 18.27
N VAL A 37 16.63 28.30 18.17
CA VAL A 37 17.64 27.25 18.29
C VAL A 37 17.61 26.62 19.69
N LEU A 38 17.58 27.42 20.75
CA LEU A 38 17.51 26.92 22.13
C LEU A 38 16.27 26.04 22.35
N LEU A 39 15.09 26.50 21.89
CA LEU A 39 13.85 25.72 22.00
C LEU A 39 13.93 24.41 21.20
N GLN A 40 14.51 24.43 20.01
CA GLN A 40 14.73 23.22 19.23
C GLN A 40 15.64 22.23 19.96
N VAL A 41 16.74 22.70 20.53
CA VAL A 41 17.67 21.86 21.32
C VAL A 41 16.97 21.27 22.55
N ILE A 42 16.19 22.08 23.27
CA ILE A 42 15.42 21.62 24.44
C ILE A 42 14.43 20.53 24.04
N VAL A 43 13.66 20.76 22.96
CA VAL A 43 12.68 19.77 22.46
C VAL A 43 13.39 18.49 22.04
N ILE A 44 14.49 18.59 21.29
CA ILE A 44 15.26 17.43 20.86
C ILE A 44 15.81 16.68 22.10
N ALA A 45 16.41 17.38 23.05
CA ALA A 45 16.92 16.79 24.28
C ALA A 45 15.81 16.14 25.12
N ALA A 46 14.63 16.75 25.22
CA ALA A 46 13.47 16.20 25.90
C ALA A 46 12.97 14.90 25.21
N VAL A 47 12.91 14.91 23.89
CA VAL A 47 12.50 13.71 23.10
C VAL A 47 13.50 12.59 23.32
N PHE A 48 14.81 12.83 23.08
CA PHE A 48 15.82 11.79 23.26
C PHE A 48 15.95 11.35 24.73
N GLY A 49 15.82 12.26 25.68
CA GLY A 49 15.79 11.95 27.11
C GLY A 49 14.61 11.06 27.47
N SER A 50 13.42 11.35 26.96
CA SER A 50 12.23 10.50 27.15
C SER A 50 12.42 9.11 26.56
N PHE A 51 12.96 9.01 25.34
CA PHE A 51 13.26 7.71 24.73
C PHE A 51 14.34 6.94 25.53
N GLY A 52 15.40 7.61 25.97
CA GLY A 52 16.42 6.99 26.80
C GLY A 52 15.86 6.47 28.12
N TRP A 53 14.98 7.23 28.76
CA TRP A 53 14.28 6.81 29.97
C TRP A 53 13.35 5.61 29.73
N LEU A 54 12.57 5.60 28.65
CA LEU A 54 11.72 4.47 28.26
C LEU A 54 12.54 3.21 27.99
N ILE A 55 13.66 3.32 27.26
CA ILE A 55 14.57 2.19 27.00
C ILE A 55 15.19 1.67 28.29
N SER A 56 15.64 2.55 29.19
CA SER A 56 16.19 2.17 30.49
C SER A 56 15.18 1.41 31.33
N ASN A 57 13.94 1.91 31.42
CA ASN A 57 12.85 1.23 32.10
C ASN A 57 12.52 -0.13 31.48
N LEU A 58 12.53 -0.22 30.14
CA LEU A 58 12.33 -1.47 29.43
C LEU A 58 13.38 -2.52 29.83
N VAL A 59 14.66 -2.15 29.76
CA VAL A 59 15.76 -3.05 30.11
C VAL A 59 15.67 -3.49 31.57
N THR A 60 15.37 -2.56 32.48
CA THR A 60 15.21 -2.87 33.91
C THR A 60 14.04 -3.83 34.18
N ASN A 61 12.91 -3.58 33.53
CA ASN A 61 11.73 -4.45 33.68
C ASN A 61 11.96 -5.83 33.05
N PHE A 62 12.64 -5.92 31.92
CA PHE A 62 13.00 -7.21 31.32
C PHE A 62 13.92 -8.02 32.24
N ALA A 63 14.93 -7.38 32.83
CA ALA A 63 15.82 -8.02 33.80
C ALA A 63 15.04 -8.50 35.04
N ALA A 64 14.12 -7.69 35.59
CA ALA A 64 13.28 -8.05 36.72
C ALA A 64 12.34 -9.24 36.44
N LEU A 65 11.86 -9.37 35.19
CA LEU A 65 10.99 -10.45 34.72
C LEU A 65 11.76 -11.68 34.20
N ASN A 66 13.09 -11.68 34.26
CA ASN A 66 13.97 -12.70 33.65
C ASN A 66 13.65 -12.93 32.16
N LYS A 67 13.17 -11.90 31.44
CA LYS A 67 12.93 -11.94 30.00
C LYS A 67 14.16 -11.43 29.27
N ASN A 68 14.66 -12.22 28.31
CA ASN A 68 15.73 -11.79 27.41
C ASN A 68 15.16 -11.28 26.11
N PHE A 69 15.61 -10.10 25.65
CA PHE A 69 15.29 -9.60 24.32
C PHE A 69 16.00 -10.48 23.28
N GLY A 70 15.27 -10.99 22.31
CA GLY A 70 15.84 -11.85 21.27
C GLY A 70 14.81 -12.32 20.27
N PHE A 71 15.31 -12.78 19.11
CA PHE A 71 14.51 -13.21 17.97
C PHE A 71 14.59 -14.72 17.71
N ASP A 72 15.13 -15.50 18.64
CA ASP A 72 15.31 -16.95 18.50
C ASP A 72 13.98 -17.70 18.32
N PHE A 73 12.89 -17.16 18.88
CA PHE A 73 11.54 -17.70 18.74
C PHE A 73 11.10 -17.78 17.27
N LEU A 74 11.63 -16.93 16.40
CA LEU A 74 11.28 -16.93 14.96
C LEU A 74 11.62 -18.25 14.27
N PHE A 75 12.60 -18.98 14.76
CA PHE A 75 13.04 -20.25 14.21
C PHE A 75 12.36 -21.47 14.88
N GLN A 76 11.52 -21.23 15.88
CA GLN A 76 10.73 -22.28 16.53
C GLN A 76 9.48 -22.60 15.70
N PRO A 77 8.92 -23.84 15.82
CA PRO A 77 7.67 -24.19 15.16
C PRO A 77 6.51 -23.31 15.60
N ALA A 78 5.74 -22.82 14.63
CA ALA A 78 4.65 -21.88 14.89
C ALA A 78 3.44 -22.54 15.58
N GLY A 79 3.19 -23.84 15.31
CA GLY A 79 2.13 -24.60 15.99
C GLY A 79 0.70 -24.25 15.58
N TYR A 80 0.48 -23.38 14.60
CA TYR A 80 -0.85 -23.00 14.10
C TYR A 80 -0.93 -23.07 12.57
N ASP A 81 -2.13 -23.24 12.03
CA ASP A 81 -2.39 -23.26 10.60
C ASP A 81 -2.80 -21.88 10.07
N ILE A 82 -2.47 -21.64 8.79
CA ILE A 82 -2.90 -20.45 8.04
C ILE A 82 -3.74 -20.94 6.86
N ASN A 83 -5.02 -20.58 6.86
CA ASN A 83 -5.99 -21.07 5.88
C ASN A 83 -5.68 -20.61 4.45
N GLN A 84 -5.41 -19.29 4.28
CA GLN A 84 -5.02 -18.73 2.99
C GLN A 84 -3.50 -18.55 2.95
N ARG A 85 -2.86 -19.17 1.96
CA ARG A 85 -1.42 -19.17 1.81
C ARG A 85 -1.03 -19.17 0.34
N LEU A 86 -0.04 -18.37 -0.01
CA LEU A 86 0.53 -18.29 -1.36
C LEU A 86 1.78 -19.19 -1.53
N ILE A 87 2.34 -19.66 -0.43
CA ILE A 87 3.49 -20.57 -0.37
C ILE A 87 3.16 -21.73 0.54
N GLU A 88 3.86 -22.84 0.39
CA GLU A 88 3.69 -23.99 1.26
C GLU A 88 3.97 -23.64 2.73
N TYR A 89 3.02 -23.95 3.57
CA TYR A 89 3.06 -23.73 5.02
C TYR A 89 2.29 -24.84 5.73
N THR A 90 2.83 -25.26 6.86
CA THR A 90 2.20 -26.22 7.77
C THR A 90 2.38 -25.74 9.20
N ASN A 91 1.63 -26.26 10.15
CA ASN A 91 1.77 -25.97 11.58
C ASN A 91 3.15 -26.31 12.17
N ARG A 92 3.95 -27.14 11.47
CA ARG A 92 5.36 -27.44 11.81
C ARG A 92 6.34 -26.39 11.27
N SER A 93 5.90 -25.50 10.42
CA SER A 93 6.74 -24.41 9.89
C SER A 93 7.07 -23.42 11.01
N THR A 94 8.17 -22.71 10.86
CA THR A 94 8.66 -21.74 11.84
C THR A 94 7.82 -20.47 11.87
N HIS A 95 7.91 -19.70 12.97
CA HIS A 95 7.25 -18.39 13.09
C HIS A 95 7.71 -17.41 12.00
N ILE A 96 8.96 -17.43 11.57
CA ILE A 96 9.44 -16.60 10.46
C ILE A 96 8.73 -16.97 9.15
N ARG A 97 8.49 -18.26 8.90
CA ARG A 97 7.73 -18.70 7.70
C ARG A 97 6.27 -18.26 7.80
N ALA A 98 5.66 -18.32 8.99
CA ALA A 98 4.33 -17.79 9.23
C ALA A 98 4.26 -16.28 8.97
N ALA A 99 5.28 -15.51 9.43
CA ALA A 99 5.38 -14.09 9.15
C ALA A 99 5.50 -13.78 7.66
N VAL A 100 6.27 -14.59 6.90
CA VAL A 100 6.37 -14.45 5.43
C VAL A 100 5.02 -14.73 4.76
N VAL A 101 4.28 -15.75 5.19
CA VAL A 101 2.92 -16.01 4.67
C VAL A 101 1.99 -14.83 4.97
N GLY A 102 2.01 -14.32 6.21
CA GLY A 102 1.24 -13.14 6.60
C GLY A 102 1.61 -11.89 5.78
N LEU A 103 2.91 -11.67 5.53
CA LEU A 103 3.40 -10.60 4.66
C LEU A 103 2.89 -10.73 3.23
N LEU A 104 2.93 -11.94 2.66
CA LEU A 104 2.42 -12.21 1.31
C LEU A 104 0.90 -11.99 1.24
N ASN A 105 0.15 -12.39 2.26
CA ASN A 105 -1.28 -12.15 2.37
C ASN A 105 -1.60 -10.65 2.46
N THR A 106 -0.82 -9.88 3.25
CA THR A 106 -0.91 -8.42 3.30
C THR A 106 -0.64 -7.79 1.94
N ALA A 107 0.43 -8.23 1.26
CA ALA A 107 0.79 -7.72 -0.06
C ALA A 107 -0.27 -8.05 -1.12
N LEU A 108 -0.85 -9.25 -1.07
CA LEU A 108 -1.92 -9.66 -1.99
C LEU A 108 -3.15 -8.75 -1.85
N VAL A 109 -3.62 -8.54 -0.62
CA VAL A 109 -4.75 -7.62 -0.35
C VAL A 109 -4.42 -6.21 -0.81
N ALA A 110 -3.21 -5.72 -0.52
CA ALA A 110 -2.78 -4.38 -0.90
C ALA A 110 -2.75 -4.21 -2.43
N ILE A 111 -2.13 -5.13 -3.15
CA ILE A 111 -2.00 -5.05 -4.62
C ILE A 111 -3.37 -5.13 -5.29
N VAL A 112 -4.17 -6.14 -4.96
CA VAL A 112 -5.50 -6.32 -5.55
C VAL A 112 -6.43 -5.16 -5.17
N GLY A 113 -6.41 -4.75 -3.90
CA GLY A 113 -7.18 -3.63 -3.39
C GLY A 113 -6.83 -2.30 -4.05
N ILE A 114 -5.54 -1.99 -4.23
CA ILE A 114 -5.07 -0.78 -4.91
C ILE A 114 -5.54 -0.76 -6.37
N VAL A 115 -5.41 -1.87 -7.09
CA VAL A 115 -5.85 -1.95 -8.50
C VAL A 115 -7.35 -1.72 -8.61
N LEU A 116 -8.16 -2.44 -7.82
CA LEU A 116 -9.62 -2.30 -7.83
C LEU A 116 -10.07 -0.91 -7.38
N ALA A 117 -9.49 -0.38 -6.30
CA ALA A 117 -9.79 0.96 -5.79
C ALA A 117 -9.45 2.04 -6.82
N THR A 118 -8.35 1.89 -7.56
CA THR A 118 -7.95 2.85 -8.58
C THR A 118 -8.90 2.84 -9.76
N ILE A 119 -9.24 1.65 -10.28
CA ILE A 119 -10.18 1.51 -11.40
C ILE A 119 -11.53 2.10 -11.02
N LEU A 120 -12.11 1.66 -9.90
CA LEU A 120 -13.41 2.15 -9.42
C LEU A 120 -13.38 3.64 -9.12
N GLY A 121 -12.32 4.13 -8.45
CA GLY A 121 -12.18 5.53 -8.09
C GLY A 121 -12.05 6.45 -9.29
N VAL A 122 -11.29 6.06 -10.32
CA VAL A 122 -11.19 6.83 -11.57
C VAL A 122 -12.56 6.88 -12.28
N ILE A 123 -13.24 5.75 -12.40
CA ILE A 123 -14.57 5.67 -13.02
C ILE A 123 -15.56 6.59 -12.26
N LEU A 124 -15.64 6.47 -10.95
CA LEU A 124 -16.53 7.28 -10.11
C LEU A 124 -16.19 8.77 -10.15
N GLY A 125 -14.89 9.12 -10.17
CA GLY A 125 -14.43 10.49 -10.29
C GLY A 125 -14.85 11.14 -11.62
N ILE A 126 -14.79 10.38 -12.71
CA ILE A 126 -15.26 10.81 -14.03
C ILE A 126 -16.79 10.95 -14.04
N ILE A 127 -17.52 9.96 -13.51
CA ILE A 127 -18.99 9.99 -13.40
C ILE A 127 -19.44 11.21 -12.62
N ARG A 128 -18.72 11.60 -11.58
CA ARG A 128 -18.99 12.76 -10.74
C ARG A 128 -18.90 14.10 -11.50
N LEU A 129 -18.18 14.12 -12.63
CA LEU A 129 -18.06 15.27 -13.54
C LEU A 129 -19.05 15.23 -14.72
N SER A 130 -19.86 14.17 -14.81
CA SER A 130 -20.84 13.99 -15.89
C SER A 130 -21.96 15.03 -15.83
N ASN A 131 -22.47 15.41 -16.99
CA ASN A 131 -23.67 16.24 -17.12
C ASN A 131 -24.96 15.47 -16.79
N ASN A 132 -24.91 14.14 -16.75
CA ASN A 132 -26.06 13.31 -16.35
C ASN A 132 -26.29 13.47 -14.84
N TRP A 133 -27.42 14.09 -14.51
CA TRP A 133 -27.80 14.38 -13.12
C TRP A 133 -27.90 13.12 -12.26
N LEU A 134 -28.51 12.05 -12.79
CA LEU A 134 -28.70 10.81 -12.02
C LEU A 134 -27.35 10.15 -11.70
N ALA A 135 -26.51 9.95 -12.73
CA ALA A 135 -25.20 9.32 -12.57
C ALA A 135 -24.31 10.11 -11.60
N ARG A 136 -24.30 11.45 -11.72
CA ARG A 136 -23.56 12.33 -10.82
C ARG A 136 -24.03 12.23 -9.37
N ASN A 137 -25.35 12.19 -9.13
CA ASN A 137 -25.91 12.10 -7.78
C ASN A 137 -25.70 10.73 -7.16
N VAL A 138 -25.84 9.64 -7.89
CA VAL A 138 -25.54 8.29 -7.38
C VAL A 138 -24.09 8.20 -6.96
N ALA A 139 -23.15 8.66 -7.79
CA ALA A 139 -21.74 8.70 -7.44
C ALA A 139 -21.48 9.61 -6.23
N TYR A 140 -22.17 10.74 -6.10
CA TYR A 140 -22.07 11.63 -4.95
C TYR A 140 -22.42 10.93 -3.65
N TRP A 141 -23.61 10.36 -3.56
CA TRP A 141 -24.06 9.69 -2.35
C TRP A 141 -23.21 8.50 -1.96
N TYR A 142 -22.74 7.73 -2.95
CA TYR A 142 -21.79 6.65 -2.70
C TYR A 142 -20.48 7.18 -2.07
N ILE A 143 -19.92 8.23 -2.64
CA ILE A 143 -18.65 8.82 -2.16
C ILE A 143 -18.84 9.36 -0.74
N GLU A 144 -19.91 10.12 -0.49
CA GLU A 144 -20.19 10.68 0.83
C GLU A 144 -20.43 9.57 1.88
N PHE A 145 -21.22 8.56 1.54
CA PHE A 145 -21.47 7.43 2.43
C PHE A 145 -20.14 6.72 2.78
N SER A 146 -19.36 6.33 1.76
CA SER A 146 -18.14 5.56 1.97
C SER A 146 -17.08 6.32 2.76
N ARG A 147 -16.97 7.64 2.57
CA ARG A 147 -15.99 8.47 3.28
C ARG A 147 -16.36 8.76 4.73
N ASN A 148 -17.64 8.81 5.04
CA ASN A 148 -18.14 9.17 6.37
C ASN A 148 -18.37 7.96 7.30
N VAL A 149 -18.34 6.74 6.77
CA VAL A 149 -18.45 5.51 7.57
C VAL A 149 -17.04 4.95 7.86
N PRO A 150 -16.71 4.60 9.11
CA PRO A 150 -15.42 4.00 9.45
C PRO A 150 -15.13 2.72 8.64
N ILE A 151 -13.90 2.57 8.14
CA ILE A 151 -13.50 1.44 7.30
C ILE A 151 -13.73 0.08 7.97
N LEU A 152 -13.52 -0.03 9.28
CA LEU A 152 -13.76 -1.27 10.01
C LEU A 152 -15.22 -1.74 9.89
N LEU A 153 -16.17 -0.81 9.91
CA LEU A 153 -17.59 -1.14 9.73
C LEU A 153 -17.89 -1.65 8.32
N HIS A 154 -17.22 -1.11 7.29
CA HIS A 154 -17.30 -1.67 5.94
C HIS A 154 -16.79 -3.12 5.90
N ILE A 155 -15.65 -3.40 6.53
CA ILE A 155 -15.07 -4.74 6.57
C ILE A 155 -16.03 -5.73 7.25
N LEU A 156 -16.54 -5.37 8.43
CA LEU A 156 -17.48 -6.21 9.18
C LEU A 156 -18.81 -6.42 8.43
N LEU A 157 -19.33 -5.37 7.81
CA LEU A 157 -20.56 -5.44 7.02
C LEU A 157 -20.42 -6.41 5.84
N TRP A 158 -19.40 -6.24 5.01
CA TRP A 158 -19.21 -7.09 3.82
C TRP A 158 -18.86 -8.52 4.19
N HIS A 159 -18.08 -8.74 5.25
CA HIS A 159 -17.84 -10.07 5.77
C HIS A 159 -19.14 -10.72 6.28
N GLY A 160 -19.94 -9.98 7.05
CA GLY A 160 -21.24 -10.45 7.52
C GLY A 160 -22.20 -10.77 6.37
N ILE A 161 -22.25 -9.95 5.32
CA ILE A 161 -23.05 -10.22 4.12
C ILE A 161 -22.58 -11.53 3.46
N ILE A 162 -21.29 -11.71 3.22
CA ILE A 162 -20.79 -12.90 2.54
C ILE A 162 -21.10 -14.17 3.34
N ILE A 163 -20.84 -14.17 4.65
CA ILE A 163 -21.04 -15.39 5.45
C ILE A 163 -22.51 -15.72 5.67
N ASN A 164 -23.38 -14.71 5.91
CA ASN A 164 -24.75 -14.95 6.36
C ASN A 164 -25.77 -14.91 5.21
N THR A 165 -25.52 -14.17 4.12
CA THR A 165 -26.52 -14.00 3.06
C THR A 165 -26.18 -14.73 1.77
N MET A 166 -24.87 -15.04 1.52
CA MET A 166 -24.52 -15.79 0.32
C MET A 166 -24.94 -17.26 0.45
N PRO A 167 -25.32 -17.90 -0.68
CA PRO A 167 -25.79 -19.27 -0.66
C PRO A 167 -24.70 -20.26 -0.27
N HIS A 168 -25.10 -21.42 0.27
CA HIS A 168 -24.20 -22.55 0.51
C HIS A 168 -23.60 -23.08 -0.80
N PRO A 169 -22.44 -23.76 -0.78
CA PRO A 169 -21.74 -24.26 -1.98
C PRO A 169 -22.62 -25.06 -2.95
N LYS A 170 -23.56 -25.85 -2.44
CA LYS A 170 -24.54 -26.61 -3.29
C LYS A 170 -25.47 -25.72 -4.12
N LYS A 171 -25.66 -24.48 -3.73
CA LYS A 171 -26.50 -23.48 -4.38
C LYS A 171 -25.69 -22.23 -4.76
N ALA A 172 -24.37 -22.38 -4.91
CA ALA A 172 -23.48 -21.27 -5.22
C ALA A 172 -23.95 -20.51 -6.46
N ILE A 173 -23.72 -19.21 -6.46
CA ILE A 173 -23.92 -18.38 -7.65
C ILE A 173 -22.80 -18.73 -8.63
N ALA A 174 -23.20 -19.34 -9.75
CA ALA A 174 -22.26 -19.75 -10.79
C ALA A 174 -22.23 -18.73 -11.93
N VAL A 175 -21.05 -18.43 -12.44
CA VAL A 175 -20.83 -17.72 -13.70
C VAL A 175 -20.12 -18.69 -14.63
N GLY A 176 -20.88 -19.29 -15.53
CA GLY A 176 -20.42 -20.46 -16.30
C GLY A 176 -20.09 -21.64 -15.37
N ASP A 177 -19.27 -22.56 -15.88
CA ASP A 177 -18.86 -23.76 -15.15
C ASP A 177 -17.50 -23.58 -14.45
N PHE A 178 -17.03 -22.34 -14.28
CA PHE A 178 -15.66 -22.06 -13.83
C PHE A 178 -15.58 -21.10 -12.64
N LEU A 179 -16.60 -20.31 -12.34
CA LEU A 179 -16.58 -19.35 -11.22
C LEU A 179 -17.79 -19.60 -10.32
N PHE A 180 -17.55 -19.80 -9.03
CA PHE A 180 -18.59 -20.06 -8.05
C PHE A 180 -18.43 -19.16 -6.82
N LEU A 181 -19.47 -18.40 -6.49
CA LEU A 181 -19.54 -17.56 -5.30
C LEU A 181 -20.51 -18.18 -4.28
N SER A 182 -20.03 -18.37 -3.06
CA SER A 182 -20.80 -18.94 -1.95
C SER A 182 -20.42 -18.27 -0.62
N ASN A 183 -21.11 -18.66 0.45
CA ASN A 183 -20.75 -18.22 1.81
C ASN A 183 -19.39 -18.74 2.30
N ARG A 184 -18.75 -19.65 1.56
CA ARG A 184 -17.38 -20.13 1.78
C ARG A 184 -16.33 -19.40 0.95
N GLY A 185 -16.71 -18.34 0.24
CA GLY A 185 -15.83 -17.53 -0.58
C GLY A 185 -16.01 -17.74 -2.07
N LEU A 186 -14.99 -17.40 -2.82
CA LEU A 186 -14.97 -17.41 -4.28
C LEU A 186 -14.06 -18.54 -4.78
N PHE A 187 -14.60 -19.36 -5.67
CA PHE A 187 -13.86 -20.46 -6.30
C PHE A 187 -13.64 -20.12 -7.78
N LEU A 188 -12.37 -20.20 -8.21
CA LEU A 188 -11.88 -19.82 -9.53
C LEU A 188 -11.07 -20.97 -10.15
N PRO A 189 -10.92 -21.02 -11.49
CA PRO A 189 -9.94 -21.92 -12.10
C PRO A 189 -8.52 -21.63 -11.59
N GLN A 190 -7.78 -22.68 -11.27
CA GLN A 190 -6.38 -22.56 -10.89
C GLN A 190 -5.49 -22.93 -12.10
N PRO A 191 -4.64 -22.02 -12.58
CA PRO A 191 -3.67 -22.38 -13.59
C PRO A 191 -2.59 -23.28 -12.98
N ILE A 192 -2.41 -24.45 -13.55
CA ILE A 192 -1.35 -25.40 -13.21
C ILE A 192 -0.26 -25.31 -14.27
N ALA A 193 0.97 -25.09 -13.80
CA ALA A 193 2.14 -25.07 -14.66
C ALA A 193 2.51 -26.50 -15.08
N GLU A 194 2.58 -26.73 -16.37
CA GLU A 194 2.99 -27.99 -16.96
C GLU A 194 4.39 -27.90 -17.58
N VAL A 195 4.85 -29.04 -18.14
CA VAL A 195 6.15 -29.11 -18.83
C VAL A 195 6.18 -28.07 -19.96
N GLY A 196 7.24 -27.24 -19.99
CA GLY A 196 7.38 -26.16 -20.98
C GLY A 196 7.02 -24.78 -20.47
N ILE A 197 6.49 -24.63 -19.23
CA ILE A 197 6.13 -23.32 -18.64
C ILE A 197 7.30 -22.34 -18.60
N ALA A 198 8.54 -22.83 -18.48
CA ALA A 198 9.73 -21.97 -18.47
C ALA A 198 9.88 -21.18 -19.78
N ALA A 199 9.53 -21.74 -20.93
CA ALA A 199 9.56 -21.05 -22.21
C ALA A 199 8.56 -19.89 -22.24
N LEU A 200 7.37 -20.06 -21.65
CA LEU A 200 6.37 -19.00 -21.50
C LEU A 200 6.88 -17.87 -20.62
N TYR A 201 7.48 -18.17 -19.47
CA TYR A 201 8.06 -17.14 -18.58
C TYR A 201 9.19 -16.39 -19.25
N LEU A 202 10.08 -17.08 -19.96
CA LEU A 202 11.15 -16.45 -20.74
C LEU A 202 10.59 -15.55 -21.83
N ALA A 203 9.55 -15.98 -22.55
CA ALA A 203 8.91 -15.17 -23.58
C ALA A 203 8.24 -13.89 -22.99
N ILE A 204 7.60 -13.99 -21.82
CA ILE A 204 7.03 -12.85 -21.11
C ILE A 204 8.14 -11.86 -20.73
N VAL A 205 9.23 -12.33 -20.12
CA VAL A 205 10.38 -11.49 -19.76
C VAL A 205 10.99 -10.84 -21.01
N ALA A 206 11.18 -11.62 -22.09
CA ALA A 206 11.70 -11.11 -23.35
C ALA A 206 10.76 -10.05 -23.98
N ALA A 207 9.44 -10.22 -23.90
CA ALA A 207 8.48 -9.24 -24.37
C ALA A 207 8.59 -7.91 -23.61
N PHE A 208 8.69 -7.95 -22.29
CA PHE A 208 8.90 -6.74 -21.49
C PHE A 208 10.26 -6.09 -21.75
N ALA A 209 11.32 -6.87 -21.89
CA ALA A 209 12.64 -6.37 -22.27
C ALA A 209 12.59 -5.69 -23.65
N PHE A 210 11.95 -6.34 -24.63
CA PHE A 210 11.74 -5.73 -25.95
C PHE A 210 11.03 -4.37 -25.87
N VAL A 211 9.89 -4.30 -25.17
CA VAL A 211 9.12 -3.07 -24.98
C VAL A 211 9.99 -1.96 -24.38
N PHE A 212 10.79 -2.30 -23.38
CA PHE A 212 11.68 -1.34 -22.73
C PHE A 212 12.76 -0.81 -23.68
N PHE A 213 13.49 -1.68 -24.34
CA PHE A 213 14.58 -1.30 -25.25
C PHE A 213 14.05 -0.64 -26.53
N PHE A 214 12.98 -1.18 -27.12
CA PHE A 214 12.38 -0.63 -28.33
C PHE A 214 11.80 0.77 -28.10
N SER A 215 11.13 0.99 -26.97
CA SER A 215 10.61 2.33 -26.63
C SER A 215 11.73 3.36 -26.46
N ARG A 216 12.88 2.97 -25.90
CA ARG A 216 14.07 3.84 -25.81
C ARG A 216 14.68 4.10 -27.19
N TYR A 217 14.82 3.06 -27.99
CA TYR A 217 15.32 3.17 -29.36
C TYR A 217 14.44 4.10 -30.22
N ALA A 218 13.14 3.89 -30.20
CA ALA A 218 12.19 4.70 -30.96
C ALA A 218 12.23 6.19 -30.56
N LYS A 219 12.35 6.49 -29.25
CA LYS A 219 12.55 7.86 -28.77
C LYS A 219 13.86 8.47 -29.23
N LYS A 220 14.96 7.70 -29.28
CA LYS A 220 16.25 8.14 -29.77
C LYS A 220 16.16 8.44 -31.28
N LEU A 221 15.61 7.51 -32.08
CA LEU A 221 15.41 7.67 -33.52
C LEU A 221 14.56 8.90 -33.85
N GLN A 222 13.48 9.14 -33.10
CA GLN A 222 12.64 10.32 -33.27
C GLN A 222 13.39 11.63 -32.99
N ARG A 223 14.30 11.64 -32.02
CA ARG A 223 15.14 12.82 -31.72
C ARG A 223 16.19 13.10 -32.81
N GLU A 224 16.76 12.05 -33.39
CA GLU A 224 17.85 12.16 -34.38
C GLU A 224 17.33 12.39 -35.80
N THR A 225 16.23 11.75 -36.17
CA THR A 225 15.74 11.73 -37.56
C THR A 225 14.37 12.36 -37.79
N GLY A 226 13.65 12.71 -36.69
CA GLY A 226 12.26 13.18 -36.74
C GLY A 226 11.24 12.07 -37.06
N ARG A 227 11.67 10.85 -37.36
CA ARG A 227 10.79 9.74 -37.77
C ARG A 227 10.00 9.21 -36.57
N GLN A 228 8.67 9.19 -36.67
CA GLN A 228 7.77 8.64 -35.64
C GLN A 228 7.41 7.20 -35.99
N LEU A 229 7.78 6.26 -35.11
CA LEU A 229 7.37 4.87 -35.20
C LEU A 229 6.05 4.66 -34.39
N PRO A 230 5.17 3.74 -34.82
CA PRO A 230 3.95 3.41 -34.09
C PRO A 230 4.26 2.52 -32.86
N VAL A 231 5.01 3.08 -31.90
CA VAL A 231 5.58 2.35 -30.74
C VAL A 231 4.50 1.61 -29.94
N SER A 232 3.36 2.25 -29.72
CA SER A 232 2.27 1.66 -28.93
C SER A 232 1.72 0.40 -29.59
N ILE A 233 1.54 0.41 -30.92
CA ILE A 233 1.02 -0.73 -31.69
C ILE A 233 2.03 -1.89 -31.66
N ILE A 234 3.30 -1.59 -31.96
CA ILE A 234 4.37 -2.59 -32.00
C ILE A 234 4.53 -3.23 -30.62
N ASN A 235 4.60 -2.42 -29.56
CA ASN A 235 4.70 -2.92 -28.19
C ASN A 235 3.52 -3.80 -27.80
N PHE A 236 2.30 -3.40 -28.14
CA PHE A 236 1.09 -4.18 -27.87
C PHE A 236 1.11 -5.53 -28.61
N ILE A 237 1.48 -5.52 -29.88
CA ILE A 237 1.61 -6.76 -30.67
C ILE A 237 2.63 -7.68 -30.03
N VAL A 238 3.82 -7.21 -29.70
CA VAL A 238 4.89 -8.05 -29.14
C VAL A 238 4.51 -8.57 -27.75
N LEU A 239 3.89 -7.76 -26.89
CA LEU A 239 3.42 -8.19 -25.57
C LEU A 239 2.39 -9.33 -25.62
N ILE A 240 1.63 -9.42 -26.70
CA ILE A 240 0.64 -10.47 -26.86
C ILE A 240 1.21 -11.65 -27.70
N SER A 241 1.82 -11.34 -28.86
CA SER A 241 2.20 -12.38 -29.79
C SER A 241 3.36 -13.23 -29.29
N LEU A 242 4.35 -12.66 -28.63
CA LEU A 242 5.53 -13.41 -28.18
C LEU A 242 5.17 -14.43 -27.08
N PRO A 243 4.44 -14.09 -26.01
CA PRO A 243 3.96 -15.08 -25.04
C PRO A 243 2.98 -16.09 -25.65
N LEU A 244 2.09 -15.65 -26.55
CA LEU A 244 1.13 -16.53 -27.22
C LEU A 244 1.81 -17.56 -28.10
N LEU A 245 2.82 -17.16 -28.89
CA LEU A 245 3.61 -18.07 -29.72
C LEU A 245 4.39 -19.07 -28.84
N ALA A 246 5.00 -18.59 -27.75
CA ALA A 246 5.67 -19.49 -26.83
C ALA A 246 4.70 -20.47 -26.16
N PHE A 247 3.51 -20.04 -25.79
CA PHE A 247 2.46 -20.89 -25.23
C PHE A 247 2.05 -21.99 -26.21
N LEU A 248 1.80 -21.64 -27.48
CA LEU A 248 1.43 -22.61 -28.51
C LEU A 248 2.57 -23.54 -28.86
N ALA A 249 3.80 -23.02 -29.02
CA ALA A 249 4.98 -23.81 -29.35
C ALA A 249 5.39 -24.78 -28.23
N SER A 250 5.09 -24.47 -26.99
CA SER A 250 5.36 -25.35 -25.82
C SER A 250 4.24 -26.37 -25.57
N GLY A 251 3.27 -26.50 -26.45
CA GLY A 251 2.16 -27.45 -26.29
C GLY A 251 1.13 -27.07 -25.25
N SER A 252 0.89 -25.73 -25.06
CA SER A 252 -0.05 -25.19 -24.08
C SER A 252 0.33 -25.57 -22.64
N PRO A 253 1.46 -25.08 -22.10
CA PRO A 253 2.07 -25.53 -20.85
C PRO A 253 1.32 -25.04 -19.60
N VAL A 254 0.04 -24.71 -19.73
CA VAL A 254 -0.85 -24.33 -18.63
C VAL A 254 -2.16 -25.09 -18.78
N SER A 255 -2.46 -25.96 -17.83
CA SER A 255 -3.80 -26.53 -17.68
C SER A 255 -4.58 -25.74 -16.61
N LEU A 256 -5.91 -25.83 -16.68
CA LEU A 256 -6.80 -25.20 -15.71
C LEU A 256 -7.43 -26.29 -14.85
N ASP A 257 -7.12 -26.31 -13.56
CA ASP A 257 -7.89 -27.08 -12.59
C ASP A 257 -9.17 -26.33 -12.27
N LEU A 258 -10.30 -26.91 -12.64
CA LEU A 258 -11.62 -26.30 -12.44
C LEU A 258 -12.19 -26.71 -11.08
N PRO A 259 -12.79 -25.76 -10.34
CA PRO A 259 -13.48 -26.10 -9.11
C PRO A 259 -14.71 -26.96 -9.40
N ALA A 260 -14.77 -28.15 -8.79
CA ALA A 260 -15.91 -29.06 -8.94
C ALA A 260 -16.58 -29.30 -7.59
N LEU A 261 -17.90 -29.27 -7.54
CA LEU A 261 -18.66 -29.57 -6.32
C LEU A 261 -18.53 -31.04 -5.96
N LYS A 262 -17.85 -31.34 -4.84
CA LYS A 262 -17.71 -32.69 -4.31
C LYS A 262 -18.26 -32.73 -2.87
N GLY A 263 -19.41 -33.35 -2.69
CA GLY A 263 -20.09 -33.44 -1.38
C GLY A 263 -20.67 -32.10 -0.93
N PHE A 264 -20.09 -31.48 0.10
CA PHE A 264 -20.59 -30.25 0.72
C PHE A 264 -19.76 -29.00 0.35
N ASN A 265 -18.70 -29.16 -0.47
CA ASN A 265 -17.84 -28.05 -0.84
C ASN A 265 -17.23 -28.27 -2.24
N PHE A 266 -16.65 -27.20 -2.81
CA PHE A 266 -15.87 -27.31 -4.03
C PHE A 266 -14.48 -27.89 -3.71
N ARG A 267 -13.96 -28.70 -4.65
CA ARG A 267 -12.59 -29.21 -4.66
C ARG A 267 -11.96 -28.90 -6.00
N GLY A 268 -10.64 -28.72 -6.02
CA GLY A 268 -9.92 -28.20 -7.17
C GLY A 268 -10.11 -26.70 -7.35
N GLY A 269 -9.40 -26.13 -8.29
CA GLY A 269 -9.37 -24.69 -8.51
C GLY A 269 -8.72 -23.88 -7.38
N MET A 270 -8.69 -22.59 -7.55
CA MET A 270 -8.21 -21.62 -6.55
C MET A 270 -9.38 -21.19 -5.67
N HIS A 271 -9.22 -21.39 -4.37
CA HIS A 271 -10.20 -20.97 -3.37
C HIS A 271 -9.75 -19.67 -2.70
N LEU A 272 -10.49 -18.60 -2.93
CA LEU A 272 -10.35 -17.34 -2.21
C LEU A 272 -11.31 -17.31 -1.02
N MET A 273 -10.75 -17.30 0.17
CA MET A 273 -11.51 -17.33 1.42
C MET A 273 -12.46 -16.12 1.54
N PRO A 274 -13.63 -16.28 2.23
CA PRO A 274 -14.60 -15.19 2.38
C PRO A 274 -13.99 -13.97 3.07
N GLU A 275 -13.06 -14.16 4.00
CA GLU A 275 -12.34 -13.09 4.68
C GLU A 275 -11.50 -12.27 3.69
N PHE A 276 -10.79 -12.91 2.76
CA PHE A 276 -10.02 -12.23 1.72
C PHE A 276 -10.93 -11.43 0.79
N VAL A 277 -12.02 -12.04 0.34
CA VAL A 277 -12.97 -11.41 -0.58
C VAL A 277 -13.62 -10.20 0.10
N ALA A 278 -14.10 -10.36 1.33
CA ALA A 278 -14.72 -9.28 2.11
C ALA A 278 -13.75 -8.12 2.36
N LEU A 279 -12.55 -8.43 2.83
CA LEU A 279 -11.53 -7.42 3.13
C LEU A 279 -11.14 -6.63 1.88
N THR A 280 -10.77 -7.35 0.82
CA THR A 280 -10.32 -6.72 -0.43
C THR A 280 -11.44 -5.86 -1.05
N PHE A 281 -12.67 -6.35 -1.04
CA PHE A 281 -13.82 -5.60 -1.54
C PHE A 281 -14.09 -4.36 -0.69
N ALA A 282 -14.15 -4.49 0.64
CA ALA A 282 -14.37 -3.37 1.56
C ALA A 282 -13.30 -2.28 1.43
N LEU A 283 -12.02 -2.67 1.43
CA LEU A 283 -10.91 -1.74 1.25
C LEU A 283 -10.95 -1.05 -0.11
N SER A 284 -11.32 -1.80 -1.17
CA SER A 284 -11.40 -1.27 -2.53
C SER A 284 -12.50 -0.22 -2.67
N ILE A 285 -13.72 -0.52 -2.24
CA ILE A 285 -14.84 0.42 -2.35
C ILE A 285 -14.62 1.65 -1.45
N TYR A 286 -14.12 1.45 -0.24
CA TYR A 286 -13.81 2.57 0.65
C TYR A 286 -12.75 3.50 0.06
N THR A 287 -11.63 2.95 -0.40
CA THR A 287 -10.53 3.75 -0.95
C THR A 287 -10.90 4.37 -2.30
N ALA A 288 -11.74 3.69 -3.10
CA ALA A 288 -12.25 4.23 -4.36
C ALA A 288 -13.00 5.54 -4.19
N ALA A 289 -13.73 5.74 -3.09
CA ALA A 289 -14.43 6.98 -2.79
C ALA A 289 -13.45 8.16 -2.61
N PHE A 290 -12.33 7.94 -1.93
CA PHE A 290 -11.27 8.97 -1.79
C PHE A 290 -10.55 9.23 -3.11
N ILE A 291 -10.24 8.18 -3.86
CA ILE A 291 -9.61 8.31 -5.19
C ILE A 291 -10.53 9.05 -6.15
N ALA A 292 -11.84 8.80 -6.12
CA ALA A 292 -12.80 9.49 -6.95
C ALA A 292 -12.80 11.00 -6.72
N GLU A 293 -12.71 11.43 -5.46
CA GLU A 293 -12.64 12.84 -5.11
C GLU A 293 -11.29 13.46 -5.52
N ILE A 294 -10.18 12.73 -5.36
CA ILE A 294 -8.87 13.16 -5.85
C ILE A 294 -8.88 13.36 -7.37
N VAL A 295 -9.48 12.42 -8.12
CA VAL A 295 -9.58 12.50 -9.59
C VAL A 295 -10.45 13.68 -9.99
N ARG A 296 -11.61 13.84 -9.36
CA ARG A 296 -12.51 14.97 -9.61
C ARG A 296 -11.81 16.32 -9.34
N ALA A 297 -11.19 16.46 -8.17
CA ALA A 297 -10.48 17.68 -7.78
C ALA A 297 -9.30 17.96 -8.71
N GLY A 298 -8.53 16.94 -9.10
CA GLY A 298 -7.41 17.10 -10.01
C GLY A 298 -7.80 17.54 -11.41
N ILE A 299 -8.95 17.08 -11.93
CA ILE A 299 -9.47 17.54 -13.22
C ILE A 299 -9.98 18.98 -13.13
N LEU A 300 -10.67 19.33 -12.04
CA LEU A 300 -11.18 20.70 -11.81
C LEU A 300 -10.09 21.71 -11.49
N ALA A 301 -8.94 21.29 -11.03
CA ALA A 301 -7.79 22.17 -10.75
C ALA A 301 -7.15 22.75 -12.02
N ILE A 302 -7.45 22.20 -13.20
CA ILE A 302 -6.91 22.71 -14.46
C ILE A 302 -7.68 23.96 -14.86
N HIS A 303 -6.92 25.03 -15.12
CA HIS A 303 -7.49 26.34 -15.44
C HIS A 303 -8.40 26.28 -16.67
N LYS A 304 -9.59 26.92 -16.59
CA LYS A 304 -10.61 26.90 -17.67
C LYS A 304 -10.06 27.38 -19.01
N GLY A 305 -9.17 28.37 -19.00
CA GLY A 305 -8.53 28.88 -20.20
C GLY A 305 -7.75 27.83 -21.03
N GLN A 306 -7.24 26.75 -20.40
CA GLN A 306 -6.62 25.64 -21.11
C GLN A 306 -7.64 24.90 -21.97
N ARG A 307 -8.85 24.73 -21.47
CA ARG A 307 -9.96 24.12 -22.18
C ARG A 307 -10.44 25.03 -23.31
N GLU A 308 -10.68 26.31 -23.02
CA GLU A 308 -11.14 27.32 -23.97
C GLU A 308 -10.16 27.50 -25.12
N ALA A 309 -8.86 27.57 -24.82
CA ALA A 309 -7.82 27.67 -25.84
C ALA A 309 -7.78 26.43 -26.76
N ALA A 310 -7.94 25.23 -26.20
CA ALA A 310 -7.96 24.00 -26.98
C ALA A 310 -9.24 23.88 -27.84
N GLU A 311 -10.38 24.33 -27.34
CA GLU A 311 -11.64 24.39 -28.07
C GLU A 311 -11.58 25.45 -29.20
N ALA A 312 -10.93 26.60 -28.97
CA ALA A 312 -10.71 27.64 -29.98
C ALA A 312 -9.82 27.14 -31.15
N LEU A 313 -8.93 26.17 -30.89
CA LEU A 313 -8.16 25.47 -31.94
C LEU A 313 -8.95 24.37 -32.67
N GLY A 314 -10.26 24.25 -32.43
CA GLY A 314 -11.13 23.28 -33.08
C GLY A 314 -11.02 21.84 -32.56
N LEU A 315 -10.40 21.62 -31.39
CA LEU A 315 -10.32 20.29 -30.78
C LEU A 315 -11.68 19.86 -30.24
N ARG A 316 -12.10 18.63 -30.60
CA ARG A 316 -13.31 18.03 -30.03
C ARG A 316 -13.15 17.79 -28.53
N PRO A 317 -14.23 17.88 -27.72
CA PRO A 317 -14.18 17.75 -26.24
C PRO A 317 -13.42 16.53 -25.73
N GLY A 318 -13.56 15.38 -26.38
CA GLY A 318 -12.81 14.16 -26.01
C GLY A 318 -11.31 14.29 -26.24
N ARG A 319 -10.87 14.99 -27.30
CA ARG A 319 -9.45 15.28 -27.54
C ARG A 319 -8.91 16.35 -26.58
N VAL A 320 -9.72 17.36 -26.27
CA VAL A 320 -9.38 18.35 -25.21
C VAL A 320 -9.12 17.63 -23.89
N MET A 321 -10.01 16.72 -23.51
CA MET A 321 -9.83 15.94 -22.27
C MET A 321 -8.56 15.09 -22.31
N SER A 322 -8.32 14.34 -23.37
CA SER A 322 -7.23 13.37 -23.45
C SER A 322 -5.86 14.01 -23.69
N LEU A 323 -5.78 15.09 -24.48
CA LEU A 323 -4.51 15.69 -24.90
C LEU A 323 -4.08 16.88 -24.05
N VAL A 324 -5.04 17.60 -23.44
CA VAL A 324 -4.76 18.85 -22.70
C VAL A 324 -5.04 18.69 -21.21
N ILE A 325 -6.27 18.29 -20.82
CA ILE A 325 -6.68 18.27 -19.43
C ILE A 325 -6.05 17.10 -18.68
N LEU A 326 -6.21 15.88 -19.15
CA LEU A 326 -5.79 14.67 -18.44
C LEU A 326 -4.26 14.60 -18.21
N PRO A 327 -3.36 14.98 -19.15
CA PRO A 327 -1.93 15.02 -18.89
C PRO A 327 -1.54 16.00 -17.77
N GLN A 328 -2.22 17.14 -17.68
CA GLN A 328 -2.00 18.13 -16.62
C GLN A 328 -2.62 17.66 -15.29
N ALA A 329 -3.86 17.16 -15.31
CA ALA A 329 -4.57 16.66 -14.13
C ALA A 329 -3.82 15.52 -13.44
N ARG A 330 -3.18 14.60 -14.20
CA ARG A 330 -2.39 13.49 -13.62
C ARG A 330 -1.32 13.98 -12.65
N ARG A 331 -0.72 15.13 -12.86
CA ARG A 331 0.30 15.70 -11.94
C ARG A 331 -0.28 16.14 -10.62
N VAL A 332 -1.52 16.60 -10.62
CA VAL A 332 -2.25 16.98 -9.41
C VAL A 332 -2.80 15.74 -8.70
N ILE A 333 -3.19 14.71 -9.47
CA ILE A 333 -3.82 13.49 -8.95
C ILE A 333 -2.78 12.54 -8.33
N ILE A 334 -1.60 12.34 -8.95
CA ILE A 334 -0.63 11.31 -8.55
C ILE A 334 -0.11 11.49 -7.10
N PRO A 335 0.29 12.69 -6.63
CA PRO A 335 0.80 12.84 -5.27
C PRO A 335 -0.21 12.43 -4.18
N PRO A 336 -1.49 12.86 -4.20
CA PRO A 336 -2.47 12.40 -3.23
C PRO A 336 -2.82 10.89 -3.34
N LEU A 337 -2.73 10.29 -4.55
CA LEU A 337 -2.92 8.85 -4.72
C LEU A 337 -1.92 8.03 -3.90
N THR A 338 -0.68 8.49 -3.79
CA THR A 338 0.33 7.82 -2.96
C THR A 338 -0.16 7.63 -1.53
N SER A 339 -0.74 8.68 -0.94
CA SER A 339 -1.30 8.61 0.42
C SER A 339 -2.45 7.60 0.52
N GLN A 340 -3.29 7.49 -0.51
CA GLN A 340 -4.38 6.51 -0.52
C GLN A 340 -3.87 5.07 -0.61
N TYR A 341 -2.84 4.81 -1.40
CA TYR A 341 -2.23 3.48 -1.49
C TYR A 341 -1.54 3.06 -0.19
N LEU A 342 -0.84 4.00 0.46
CA LEU A 342 -0.26 3.79 1.79
C LEU A 342 -1.34 3.51 2.84
N ASN A 343 -2.43 4.27 2.83
CA ASN A 343 -3.54 4.10 3.76
C ASN A 343 -4.24 2.75 3.55
N LEU A 344 -4.54 2.35 2.30
CA LEU A 344 -5.12 1.04 2.00
C LEU A 344 -4.24 -0.09 2.53
N THR A 345 -2.93 -0.02 2.27
CA THR A 345 -1.98 -1.03 2.73
C THR A 345 -1.91 -1.11 4.25
N LYS A 346 -1.95 0.03 4.97
CA LYS A 346 -1.99 0.04 6.44
C LYS A 346 -3.33 -0.48 6.97
N ASN A 347 -4.43 -0.12 6.33
CA ASN A 347 -5.77 -0.56 6.72
C ASN A 347 -5.99 -2.07 6.52
N SER A 348 -5.15 -2.75 5.73
CA SER A 348 -5.20 -4.22 5.65
C SER A 348 -4.97 -4.89 7.00
N SER A 349 -4.28 -4.23 7.95
CA SER A 349 -4.10 -4.71 9.33
C SER A 349 -5.41 -4.88 10.11
N LEU A 350 -6.49 -4.23 9.69
CA LEU A 350 -7.83 -4.42 10.27
C LEU A 350 -8.42 -5.80 9.93
N ALA A 351 -7.77 -6.55 9.05
CA ALA A 351 -8.09 -7.93 8.68
C ALA A 351 -8.24 -8.87 9.88
N ILE A 352 -7.50 -8.61 10.95
CA ILE A 352 -7.56 -9.40 12.20
C ILE A 352 -8.98 -9.43 12.78
N ALA A 353 -9.79 -8.39 12.56
CA ALA A 353 -11.16 -8.29 13.07
C ALA A 353 -12.12 -9.33 12.45
N ILE A 354 -11.80 -9.85 11.26
CA ILE A 354 -12.58 -10.87 10.55
C ILE A 354 -11.83 -12.20 10.43
N GLY A 355 -10.69 -12.34 11.10
CA GLY A 355 -9.92 -13.59 11.11
C GLY A 355 -9.06 -13.83 9.88
N TYR A 356 -8.83 -12.84 9.00
CA TYR A 356 -7.90 -12.98 7.88
C TYR A 356 -6.47 -12.92 8.38
N MET A 357 -5.67 -13.92 7.98
CA MET A 357 -4.30 -14.15 8.47
C MET A 357 -3.28 -13.31 7.70
N ASP A 358 -3.33 -11.99 7.91
CA ASP A 358 -2.32 -11.03 7.45
C ASP A 358 -1.07 -11.03 8.36
N LEU A 359 -0.15 -10.10 8.13
CA LEU A 359 1.06 -9.96 8.95
C LEU A 359 0.74 -9.64 10.42
N VAL A 360 -0.29 -8.80 10.68
CA VAL A 360 -0.67 -8.45 12.05
C VAL A 360 -1.31 -9.64 12.75
N ALA A 361 -2.23 -10.36 12.10
CA ALA A 361 -2.88 -11.50 12.68
C ALA A 361 -1.89 -12.66 12.97
N THR A 362 -0.93 -12.91 12.06
CA THR A 362 0.07 -13.97 12.23
C THR A 362 1.11 -13.60 13.28
N LEU A 363 1.89 -12.56 13.05
CA LEU A 363 3.02 -12.19 13.89
C LEU A 363 2.58 -11.39 15.13
N GLY A 364 1.79 -10.33 14.94
CA GLY A 364 1.33 -9.44 16.01
C GLY A 364 0.18 -10.01 16.85
N GLY A 365 -0.53 -11.01 16.35
CA GLY A 365 -1.61 -11.72 17.06
C GLY A 365 -1.13 -13.06 17.63
N ILE A 366 -1.11 -14.10 16.80
CA ILE A 366 -0.91 -15.48 17.28
C ILE A 366 0.51 -15.69 17.80
N THR A 367 1.54 -15.34 17.05
CA THR A 367 2.96 -15.50 17.47
C THR A 367 3.23 -14.72 18.75
N LEU A 368 2.76 -13.49 18.86
CA LEU A 368 2.90 -12.67 20.06
C LEU A 368 2.30 -13.38 21.30
N ASN A 369 1.05 -13.86 21.16
CA ASN A 369 0.34 -14.51 22.28
C ASN A 369 0.97 -15.87 22.67
N GLN A 370 1.47 -16.64 21.71
CA GLN A 370 2.11 -17.94 21.98
C GLN A 370 3.48 -17.81 22.63
N THR A 371 4.27 -16.81 22.20
CA THR A 371 5.65 -16.67 22.64
C THR A 371 5.84 -15.71 23.80
N GLY A 372 4.85 -14.85 24.10
CA GLY A 372 4.97 -13.78 25.07
C GLY A 372 6.05 -12.75 24.75
N ARG A 373 6.42 -12.63 23.44
CA ARG A 373 7.45 -11.72 22.92
C ARG A 373 6.80 -10.47 22.34
N GLU A 374 6.10 -9.70 23.17
CA GLU A 374 5.26 -8.59 22.73
C GLU A 374 6.07 -7.50 21.99
N ILE A 375 7.23 -7.13 22.55
CA ILE A 375 8.03 -6.02 22.00
C ILE A 375 8.72 -6.44 20.71
N GLU A 376 9.35 -7.62 20.70
CA GLU A 376 10.07 -8.14 19.56
C GLU A 376 9.12 -8.34 18.37
N THR A 377 7.94 -8.92 18.59
CA THR A 377 6.95 -9.15 17.52
C THR A 377 6.37 -7.86 17.00
N MET A 378 6.04 -6.89 17.88
CA MET A 378 5.54 -5.58 17.46
C MET A 378 6.59 -4.77 16.72
N LEU A 379 7.85 -4.77 17.15
CA LEU A 379 8.94 -4.12 16.42
C LEU A 379 9.11 -4.70 15.01
N LEU A 380 9.00 -6.02 14.86
CA LEU A 380 9.07 -6.67 13.55
C LEU A 380 7.88 -6.27 12.66
N VAL A 381 6.65 -6.32 13.19
CA VAL A 381 5.45 -5.90 12.45
C VAL A 381 5.58 -4.46 11.99
N MET A 382 5.95 -3.54 12.88
CA MET A 382 6.12 -2.12 12.57
C MET A 382 7.22 -1.90 11.53
N SER A 383 8.36 -2.59 11.67
CA SER A 383 9.50 -2.50 10.74
C SER A 383 9.12 -3.00 9.33
N ILE A 384 8.39 -4.11 9.24
CA ILE A 384 7.93 -4.66 7.97
C ILE A 384 6.93 -3.70 7.29
N TYR A 385 5.94 -3.17 8.03
CA TYR A 385 5.02 -2.17 7.49
C TYR A 385 5.72 -0.88 7.06
N LEU A 386 6.76 -0.46 7.78
CA LEU A 386 7.60 0.67 7.38
C LEU A 386 8.32 0.39 6.05
N ILE A 387 8.91 -0.80 5.89
CA ILE A 387 9.58 -1.20 4.65
C ILE A 387 8.60 -1.22 3.49
N ILE A 388 7.40 -1.81 3.66
CA ILE A 388 6.34 -1.82 2.63
C ILE A 388 5.96 -0.38 2.26
N SER A 389 5.74 0.48 3.26
CA SER A 389 5.35 1.88 3.05
C SER A 389 6.43 2.67 2.31
N LEU A 390 7.70 2.49 2.67
CA LEU A 390 8.83 3.11 1.99
C LEU A 390 8.94 2.60 0.53
N SER A 391 8.74 1.30 0.30
CA SER A 391 8.76 0.71 -1.04
C SER A 391 7.66 1.30 -1.95
N ILE A 392 6.44 1.44 -1.43
CA ILE A 392 5.34 2.10 -2.15
C ILE A 392 5.68 3.56 -2.42
N SER A 393 6.20 4.29 -1.43
CA SER A 393 6.59 5.70 -1.57
C SER A 393 7.68 5.88 -2.64
N VAL A 394 8.69 5.03 -2.65
CA VAL A 394 9.77 5.07 -3.65
C VAL A 394 9.21 4.81 -5.05
N ALA A 395 8.38 3.77 -5.21
CA ALA A 395 7.74 3.44 -6.49
C ALA A 395 6.87 4.60 -7.00
N MET A 396 6.06 5.19 -6.14
CA MET A 396 5.18 6.31 -6.50
C MET A 396 5.95 7.61 -6.77
N ASN A 397 7.01 7.89 -6.03
CA ASN A 397 7.87 9.04 -6.28
C ASN A 397 8.61 8.91 -7.62
N TRP A 398 9.09 7.72 -7.95
CA TRP A 398 9.68 7.42 -9.25
C TRP A 398 8.65 7.63 -10.38
N TYR A 399 7.43 7.12 -10.21
CA TYR A 399 6.33 7.34 -11.16
C TYR A 399 5.99 8.83 -11.30
N ASN A 400 5.86 9.56 -10.19
CA ASN A 400 5.59 10.99 -10.16
C ASN A 400 6.68 11.79 -10.89
N SER A 401 7.97 11.45 -10.70
CA SER A 401 9.07 12.10 -11.40
C SER A 401 9.02 11.88 -12.91
N SER A 402 8.52 10.73 -13.36
CA SER A 402 8.38 10.42 -14.80
C SER A 402 7.26 11.23 -15.51
N VAL A 403 6.30 11.75 -14.72
CA VAL A 403 5.14 12.51 -15.23
C VAL A 403 5.36 14.04 -15.14
N LYS A 404 6.40 14.50 -14.46
CA LYS A 404 6.75 15.93 -14.41
C LYS A 404 7.14 16.41 -15.81
N LEU A 405 6.66 17.63 -16.21
CA LEU A 405 7.24 18.31 -17.36
C LEU A 405 8.65 18.79 -16.96
N VAL A 406 9.57 18.63 -17.87
CA VAL A 406 10.81 19.38 -17.82
C VAL A 406 10.46 20.79 -18.30
N ASP A 407 10.39 21.74 -17.37
CA ASP A 407 10.34 23.16 -17.74
C ASP A 407 11.60 23.44 -18.55
N ARG A 408 11.39 23.78 -19.82
CA ARG A 408 12.46 24.25 -20.71
C ARG A 408 12.49 25.77 -20.67
#